data_f6cd6a495f2c4df626d9a2119457d016
#
_entry.id   f6cd6a495f2c4df626d9a2119457d016
#
_cell.length_a   1.000
_cell.length_b   1.000
_cell.length_c   1.000
_cell.angle_alpha   90.00
_cell.angle_beta   90.00
_cell.angle_gamma   90.00
#
_symmetry.space_group_name_H-M   'P 1'
#
loop_
_entity.id
_entity.type
_entity.pdbx_description
1 polymer ?
#
loop_
_entity_poly.entity_id
_entity_poly.type
_entity_poly.pdbx_seq_one_letter_code
_entity_poly.pdbx_strand_id
1 'polypeptide(L)'
;MTRQARVKSPYGYYHVMMRGCGKQYLFEEDYQRRFFMSVAGEACTQYKASLCAWCLMDNHVHILLSDREDHMWEVVHYIGTLYGQFFNRVTGRCGPVFQDRYKSKPIESNDYFMQAIRYIHDNPIKLGCRPEAYQWSSYQAYLGEGGHLDRSILFSLIGGRGNFESFSKSGRKDTYVLNSGRSMTVFEQERKARGVLDGMDPHDVMGLPGPFERAEAVRRLYEAGFSERQIGRLTGLGRYVVRNALKSL
;
A
#
# COMPACT_ATOMS: atom_id res chain seq x y z
N MET A 1 -2.69 -17.39 -13.40
CA MET A 1 -3.39 -16.13 -13.11
C MET A 1 -2.71 -15.02 -13.86
N THR A 2 -3.40 -14.37 -14.78
CA THR A 2 -2.88 -13.19 -15.49
C THR A 2 -2.72 -12.06 -14.48
N ARG A 3 -1.50 -11.53 -14.37
CA ARG A 3 -1.21 -10.41 -13.46
C ARG A 3 -1.81 -9.14 -14.07
N GLN A 4 -2.65 -8.45 -13.33
CA GLN A 4 -3.14 -7.13 -13.75
C GLN A 4 -1.98 -6.14 -13.85
N ALA A 5 -2.00 -5.32 -14.89
CA ALA A 5 -1.12 -4.17 -15.01
C ALA A 5 -1.36 -3.19 -13.84
N ARG A 6 -0.32 -2.45 -13.45
CA ARG A 6 -0.47 -1.42 -12.42
C ARG A 6 -1.23 -0.23 -12.96
N VAL A 7 -2.09 0.33 -12.12
CA VAL A 7 -2.81 1.56 -12.45
C VAL A 7 -1.81 2.72 -12.36
N LYS A 8 -1.76 3.55 -13.41
CA LYS A 8 -0.93 4.76 -13.45
C LYS A 8 -1.61 5.88 -12.66
N SER A 9 -0.80 6.66 -11.94
CA SER A 9 -1.28 7.87 -11.29
C SER A 9 -1.48 8.98 -12.33
N PRO A 10 -2.63 9.67 -12.32
CA PRO A 10 -2.83 10.81 -13.21
C PRO A 10 -1.91 12.01 -12.89
N TYR A 11 -1.31 12.02 -11.71
CA TYR A 11 -0.45 13.10 -11.22
C TYR A 11 1.01 12.68 -11.03
N GLY A 12 1.35 11.42 -11.33
CA GLY A 12 2.70 10.89 -11.16
C GLY A 12 3.13 10.66 -9.72
N TYR A 13 2.20 10.51 -8.77
CA TYR A 13 2.52 10.19 -7.38
C TYR A 13 2.09 8.77 -7.03
N TYR A 14 2.98 8.04 -6.34
CA TYR A 14 2.76 6.64 -5.98
C TYR A 14 3.18 6.36 -4.55
N HIS A 15 2.28 5.78 -3.77
CA HIS A 15 2.67 5.19 -2.50
C HIS A 15 3.11 3.75 -2.73
N VAL A 16 4.38 3.48 -2.48
CA VAL A 16 5.03 2.18 -2.66
C VAL A 16 5.30 1.54 -1.31
N MET A 17 5.10 0.24 -1.20
CA MET A 17 5.49 -0.57 -0.05
C MET A 17 6.29 -1.79 -0.49
N MET A 18 7.44 -2.01 0.15
CA MET A 18 8.26 -3.19 0.00
C MET A 18 8.34 -3.92 1.34
N ARG A 19 8.20 -5.23 1.36
CA ARG A 19 8.21 -6.03 2.59
C ARG A 19 9.18 -7.18 2.51
N GLY A 20 9.84 -7.49 3.62
CA GLY A 20 10.72 -8.66 3.75
C GLY A 20 9.99 -9.99 3.56
N CYS A 21 10.64 -10.94 2.90
CA CYS A 21 10.14 -12.28 2.67
C CYS A 21 9.84 -12.96 4.01
N GLY A 22 8.66 -13.60 4.14
CA GLY A 22 8.25 -14.22 5.41
C GLY A 22 8.17 -13.26 6.60
N LYS A 23 8.06 -11.95 6.34
CA LYS A 23 8.11 -10.88 7.35
C LYS A 23 9.47 -10.73 8.04
N GLN A 24 10.55 -11.25 7.44
CA GLN A 24 11.90 -11.07 7.97
C GLN A 24 12.24 -9.59 8.16
N TYR A 25 13.11 -9.30 9.10
CA TYR A 25 13.66 -7.96 9.25
C TYR A 25 14.49 -7.62 8.01
N LEU A 26 14.28 -6.43 7.50
CA LEU A 26 15.08 -5.81 6.45
C LEU A 26 16.21 -4.99 7.05
N PHE A 27 15.99 -4.51 8.27
CA PHE A 27 16.90 -3.61 8.95
C PHE A 27 17.06 -4.04 10.41
N GLU A 28 18.20 -4.62 10.73
CA GLU A 28 18.61 -4.89 12.11
C GLU A 28 19.52 -3.77 12.62
N GLU A 29 20.37 -3.22 11.73
CA GLU A 29 21.34 -2.20 12.04
C GLU A 29 21.14 -0.91 11.23
N ASP A 30 21.60 0.20 11.80
CA ASP A 30 21.42 1.53 11.20
C ASP A 30 22.13 1.70 9.85
N TYR A 31 23.27 1.04 9.65
CA TYR A 31 23.98 1.11 8.36
C TYR A 31 23.18 0.51 7.22
N GLN A 32 22.33 -0.48 7.50
CA GLN A 32 21.44 -1.09 6.50
C GLN A 32 20.38 -0.08 6.05
N ARG A 33 19.81 0.67 7.00
CA ARG A 33 18.84 1.76 6.69
C ARG A 33 19.50 2.89 5.89
N ARG A 34 20.70 3.29 6.29
CA ARG A 34 21.48 4.29 5.54
C ARG A 34 21.78 3.83 4.12
N PHE A 35 22.18 2.58 3.93
CA PHE A 35 22.45 2.03 2.61
C PHE A 35 21.17 2.00 1.76
N PHE A 36 20.04 1.58 2.34
CA PHE A 36 18.75 1.61 1.64
C PHE A 36 18.42 3.03 1.14
N MET A 37 18.59 4.04 1.97
CA MET A 37 18.30 5.43 1.60
C MET A 37 19.30 5.98 0.57
N SER A 38 20.57 5.58 0.61
CA SER A 38 21.54 5.91 -0.45
C SER A 38 21.09 5.37 -1.80
N VAL A 39 20.76 4.08 -1.86
CA VAL A 39 20.26 3.43 -3.08
C VAL A 39 18.95 4.06 -3.57
N ALA A 40 18.06 4.44 -2.65
CA ALA A 40 16.81 5.12 -3.02
C ALA A 40 17.07 6.51 -3.61
N GLY A 41 18.03 7.25 -3.09
CA GLY A 41 18.45 8.55 -3.63
C GLY A 41 19.10 8.40 -5.02
N GLU A 42 19.97 7.42 -5.19
CA GLU A 42 20.60 7.10 -6.49
C GLU A 42 19.55 6.73 -7.54
N ALA A 43 18.59 5.87 -7.19
CA ALA A 43 17.50 5.48 -8.08
C ALA A 43 16.66 6.70 -8.50
N CYS A 44 16.31 7.56 -7.53
CA CYS A 44 15.55 8.77 -7.84
C CYS A 44 16.32 9.70 -8.79
N THR A 45 17.63 9.87 -8.60
CA THR A 45 18.47 10.69 -9.49
C THR A 45 18.54 10.09 -10.89
N GLN A 46 18.78 8.78 -10.98
CA GLN A 46 18.94 8.07 -12.25
C GLN A 46 17.66 8.11 -13.10
N TYR A 47 16.50 7.97 -12.47
CA TYR A 47 15.21 7.87 -13.15
C TYR A 47 14.37 9.14 -13.05
N LYS A 48 14.97 10.28 -12.67
CA LYS A 48 14.33 11.59 -12.55
C LYS A 48 13.05 11.58 -11.69
N ALA A 49 13.02 10.72 -10.70
CA ALA A 49 11.97 10.66 -9.68
C ALA A 49 12.39 11.43 -8.42
N SER A 50 11.48 11.64 -7.50
CA SER A 50 11.76 12.28 -6.20
C SER A 50 11.05 11.56 -5.08
N LEU A 51 11.69 11.53 -3.90
CA LEU A 51 11.06 11.09 -2.67
C LEU A 51 10.23 12.24 -2.08
N CYS A 52 8.92 11.99 -1.83
CA CYS A 52 8.07 12.94 -1.12
C CYS A 52 7.93 12.58 0.36
N ALA A 53 7.85 11.30 0.70
CA ALA A 53 7.86 10.81 2.08
C ALA A 53 8.41 9.40 2.14
N TRP A 54 8.93 9.01 3.31
CA TRP A 54 9.37 7.64 3.54
C TRP A 54 9.33 7.29 5.03
N CYS A 55 9.21 5.98 5.31
CA CYS A 55 9.35 5.40 6.63
C CYS A 55 9.93 3.98 6.51
N LEU A 56 11.06 3.72 7.16
CA LEU A 56 11.75 2.43 7.19
C LEU A 56 11.39 1.72 8.49
N MET A 57 10.46 0.77 8.40
CA MET A 57 10.12 -0.13 9.50
C MET A 57 11.02 -1.35 9.47
N ASP A 58 11.19 -2.05 10.56
CA ASP A 58 12.16 -3.17 10.64
C ASP A 58 11.99 -4.21 9.52
N ASN A 59 10.76 -4.51 9.11
CA ASN A 59 10.47 -5.55 8.11
C ASN A 59 9.76 -5.07 6.85
N HIS A 60 9.53 -3.78 6.70
CA HIS A 60 8.92 -3.19 5.51
C HIS A 60 9.24 -1.71 5.38
N VAL A 61 9.08 -1.20 4.17
CA VAL A 61 9.36 0.18 3.81
C VAL A 61 8.12 0.79 3.18
N HIS A 62 7.81 2.03 3.55
CA HIS A 62 6.86 2.88 2.87
C HIS A 62 7.59 4.04 2.21
N ILE A 63 7.30 4.30 0.94
CA ILE A 63 7.85 5.40 0.16
C ILE A 63 6.72 6.07 -0.61
N LEU A 64 6.66 7.39 -0.57
CA LEU A 64 5.85 8.19 -1.48
C LEU A 64 6.78 8.77 -2.53
N LEU A 65 6.62 8.33 -3.78
CA LEU A 65 7.40 8.77 -4.93
C LEU A 65 6.63 9.80 -5.76
N SER A 66 7.34 10.81 -6.24
CA SER A 66 6.96 11.63 -7.38
C SER A 66 7.70 11.12 -8.61
N ASP A 67 6.96 10.67 -9.60
CA ASP A 67 7.48 10.17 -10.87
C ASP A 67 6.54 10.59 -12.00
N ARG A 68 6.95 11.60 -12.75
CA ARG A 68 6.17 12.15 -13.86
C ARG A 68 6.52 11.54 -15.21
N GLU A 69 7.62 10.78 -15.26
CA GLU A 69 8.14 10.17 -16.50
C GLU A 69 7.78 8.69 -16.61
N ASP A 70 7.00 8.14 -15.62
CA ASP A 70 6.50 6.75 -15.59
C ASP A 70 7.59 5.69 -15.42
N HIS A 71 8.62 6.02 -14.62
CA HIS A 71 9.73 5.14 -14.28
C HIS A 71 9.64 4.53 -12.88
N MET A 72 8.48 4.62 -12.21
CA MET A 72 8.30 4.11 -10.84
C MET A 72 8.72 2.65 -10.69
N TRP A 73 8.48 1.84 -11.71
CA TRP A 73 8.85 0.44 -11.68
C TRP A 73 10.37 0.27 -11.70
N GLU A 74 11.08 1.03 -12.52
CA GLU A 74 12.53 1.02 -12.61
C GLU A 74 13.17 1.48 -11.31
N VAL A 75 12.67 2.57 -10.73
CA VAL A 75 13.11 3.08 -9.42
C VAL A 75 13.01 1.97 -8.36
N VAL A 76 11.84 1.34 -8.24
CA VAL A 76 11.62 0.33 -7.20
C VAL A 76 12.37 -0.95 -7.49
N HIS A 77 12.52 -1.32 -8.77
CA HIS A 77 13.33 -2.46 -9.18
C HIS A 77 14.81 -2.25 -8.86
N TYR A 78 15.36 -1.08 -9.16
CA TYR A 78 16.73 -0.71 -8.83
C TYR A 78 16.98 -0.82 -7.32
N ILE A 79 16.12 -0.19 -6.50
CA ILE A 79 16.20 -0.27 -5.04
C ILE A 79 16.17 -1.73 -4.57
N GLY A 80 15.19 -2.49 -5.05
CA GLY A 80 15.00 -3.89 -4.64
C GLY A 80 16.17 -4.79 -4.99
N THR A 81 16.77 -4.56 -6.16
CA THR A 81 17.92 -5.34 -6.65
C THR A 81 19.18 -5.04 -5.84
N LEU A 82 19.57 -3.76 -5.74
CA LEU A 82 20.81 -3.39 -5.05
C LEU A 82 20.73 -3.64 -3.55
N TYR A 83 19.60 -3.28 -2.94
CA TYR A 83 19.42 -3.59 -1.52
C TYR A 83 19.36 -5.10 -1.25
N GLY A 84 18.71 -5.86 -2.10
CA GLY A 84 18.66 -7.32 -1.97
C GLY A 84 20.03 -7.98 -2.07
N GLN A 85 20.87 -7.55 -3.01
CA GLN A 85 22.25 -8.02 -3.14
C GLN A 85 23.10 -7.64 -1.91
N PHE A 86 23.00 -6.40 -1.46
CA PHE A 86 23.67 -5.94 -0.25
C PHE A 86 23.25 -6.76 0.98
N PHE A 87 21.92 -6.88 1.21
CA PHE A 87 21.37 -7.63 2.35
C PHE A 87 21.85 -9.07 2.38
N ASN A 88 21.77 -9.78 1.26
CA ASN A 88 22.24 -11.17 1.18
C ASN A 88 23.74 -11.28 1.46
N ARG A 89 24.54 -10.33 0.96
CA ARG A 89 25.99 -10.31 1.22
C ARG A 89 26.31 -10.12 2.71
N VAL A 90 25.67 -9.17 3.38
CA VAL A 90 26.00 -8.84 4.78
C VAL A 90 25.42 -9.82 5.78
N THR A 91 24.33 -10.51 5.42
CA THR A 91 23.68 -11.51 6.28
C THR A 91 24.10 -12.96 5.97
N GLY A 92 24.93 -13.19 4.94
CA GLY A 92 25.32 -14.53 4.48
C GLY A 92 24.14 -15.35 3.91
N ARG A 93 23.03 -14.71 3.51
CA ARG A 93 21.84 -15.37 3.00
C ARG A 93 21.84 -15.46 1.47
N CYS A 94 21.00 -16.34 0.96
CA CYS A 94 20.72 -16.50 -0.46
C CYS A 94 19.21 -16.41 -0.70
N GLY A 95 18.81 -15.99 -1.90
CA GLY A 95 17.40 -15.98 -2.34
C GLY A 95 16.70 -14.63 -2.18
N PRO A 96 15.37 -14.62 -2.34
CA PRO A 96 14.60 -13.38 -2.32
C PRO A 96 14.62 -12.69 -0.96
N VAL A 97 14.93 -11.39 -0.94
CA VAL A 97 14.89 -10.57 0.26
C VAL A 97 13.49 -9.97 0.46
N PHE A 98 12.87 -9.53 -0.63
CA PHE A 98 11.53 -8.97 -0.59
C PHE A 98 10.47 -10.00 -0.94
N GLN A 99 9.36 -9.95 -0.18
CA GLN A 99 8.19 -10.78 -0.41
C GLN A 99 7.44 -10.29 -1.64
N ASP A 100 7.29 -11.14 -2.66
CA ASP A 100 6.58 -10.79 -3.89
C ASP A 100 7.08 -9.49 -4.56
N ARG A 101 6.31 -8.99 -5.52
CA ARG A 101 6.51 -7.64 -6.06
C ARG A 101 6.05 -6.62 -5.03
N TYR A 102 6.71 -5.45 -5.01
CA TYR A 102 6.27 -4.30 -4.24
C TYR A 102 4.78 -3.98 -4.50
N LYS A 103 4.11 -3.41 -3.53
CA LYS A 103 2.77 -2.87 -3.67
C LYS A 103 2.87 -1.40 -4.01
N SER A 104 2.06 -0.94 -4.95
CA SER A 104 1.97 0.47 -5.29
C SER A 104 0.51 0.89 -5.37
N LYS A 105 0.23 2.10 -4.90
CA LYS A 105 -1.06 2.75 -4.99
C LYS A 105 -0.88 4.10 -5.65
N PRO A 106 -1.55 4.36 -6.79
CA PRO A 106 -1.55 5.67 -7.41
C PRO A 106 -2.24 6.67 -6.48
N ILE A 107 -1.73 7.89 -6.44
CA ILE A 107 -2.33 9.01 -5.72
C ILE A 107 -3.15 9.81 -6.73
N GLU A 108 -4.44 9.96 -6.45
CA GLU A 108 -5.41 10.48 -7.40
C GLU A 108 -5.97 11.87 -7.00
N SER A 109 -5.56 12.40 -5.85
CA SER A 109 -5.98 13.73 -5.38
C SER A 109 -5.02 14.30 -4.34
N ASN A 110 -5.09 15.63 -4.12
CA ASN A 110 -4.34 16.33 -3.08
C ASN A 110 -4.68 15.80 -1.68
N ASP A 111 -5.95 15.54 -1.39
CA ASP A 111 -6.36 14.95 -0.11
C ASP A 111 -5.72 13.58 0.11
N TYR A 112 -5.67 12.79 -0.96
CA TYR A 112 -5.07 11.47 -0.92
C TYR A 112 -3.55 11.53 -0.74
N PHE A 113 -2.88 12.52 -1.35
CA PHE A 113 -1.47 12.82 -1.15
C PHE A 113 -1.17 13.18 0.32
N MET A 114 -1.95 14.10 0.87
CA MET A 114 -1.81 14.51 2.27
C MET A 114 -2.05 13.35 3.25
N GLN A 115 -3.06 12.52 3.00
CA GLN A 115 -3.33 11.32 3.79
C GLN A 115 -2.19 10.29 3.68
N ALA A 116 -1.59 10.12 2.49
CA ALA A 116 -0.46 9.22 2.28
C ALA A 116 0.75 9.64 3.13
N ILE A 117 1.06 10.93 3.17
CA ILE A 117 2.17 11.46 4.00
C ILE A 117 1.91 11.18 5.48
N ARG A 118 0.70 11.50 6.00
CA ARG A 118 0.35 11.19 7.39
C ARG A 118 0.48 9.70 7.68
N TYR A 119 -0.10 8.87 6.85
CA TYR A 119 -0.04 7.42 7.01
C TYR A 119 1.39 6.89 7.06
N ILE A 120 2.27 7.40 6.19
CA ILE A 120 3.68 7.01 6.15
C ILE A 120 4.37 7.41 7.45
N HIS A 121 4.18 8.65 7.91
CA HIS A 121 4.77 9.14 9.14
C HIS A 121 4.17 8.53 10.41
N ASP A 122 2.92 8.08 10.38
CA ASP A 122 2.23 7.42 11.51
C ASP A 122 2.55 5.92 11.66
N ASN A 123 3.29 5.32 10.72
CA ASN A 123 3.64 3.90 10.83
C ASN A 123 4.33 3.52 12.14
N PRO A 124 5.24 4.34 12.72
CA PRO A 124 5.89 4.05 13.99
C PRO A 124 4.94 3.96 15.19
N ILE A 125 3.74 4.54 15.12
CA ILE A 125 2.74 4.45 16.19
C ILE A 125 2.39 2.98 16.48
N LYS A 126 2.40 2.11 15.47
CA LYS A 126 2.17 0.67 15.63
C LYS A 126 3.23 -0.04 16.48
N LEU A 127 4.39 0.60 16.66
CA LEU A 127 5.48 0.16 17.53
C LEU A 127 5.48 0.90 18.87
N GLY A 128 4.46 1.72 19.17
CA GLY A 128 4.40 2.57 20.35
C GLY A 128 5.34 3.79 20.29
N CYS A 129 5.91 4.10 19.12
CA CYS A 129 6.81 5.22 18.94
C CYS A 129 6.06 6.41 18.32
N ARG A 130 6.28 7.63 18.86
CA ARG A 130 5.72 8.84 18.30
C ARG A 130 6.40 9.17 16.96
N PRO A 131 5.64 9.63 15.92
CA PRO A 131 6.18 9.96 14.61
C PRO A 131 7.36 10.91 14.63
N GLU A 132 7.29 11.95 15.49
CA GLU A 132 8.34 12.96 15.65
C GLU A 132 9.61 12.42 16.31
N ALA A 133 9.54 11.32 17.04
CA ALA A 133 10.67 10.68 17.70
C ALA A 133 11.33 9.57 16.86
N TYR A 134 10.68 9.16 15.78
CA TYR A 134 11.18 8.06 14.96
C TYR A 134 12.17 8.55 13.91
N GLN A 135 13.45 8.29 14.14
CA GLN A 135 14.55 8.78 13.29
C GLN A 135 14.55 8.20 11.86
N TRP A 136 13.94 7.03 11.63
CA TRP A 136 13.92 6.35 10.35
C TRP A 136 12.66 6.64 9.54
N SER A 137 12.25 7.90 9.57
CA SER A 137 11.21 8.46 8.72
C SER A 137 11.60 9.83 8.19
N SER A 138 10.92 10.28 7.15
CA SER A 138 11.10 11.63 6.61
C SER A 138 10.46 12.74 7.47
N TYR A 139 9.86 12.43 8.61
CA TYR A 139 9.18 13.41 9.45
C TYR A 139 10.09 14.58 9.83
N GLN A 140 11.28 14.28 10.33
CA GLN A 140 12.25 15.31 10.76
C GLN A 140 12.76 16.16 9.59
N ALA A 141 12.85 15.60 8.39
CA ALA A 141 13.23 16.35 7.19
C ALA A 141 12.18 17.41 6.81
N TYR A 142 10.92 17.23 7.20
CA TYR A 142 9.88 18.25 7.03
C TYR A 142 9.99 19.41 8.02
N LEU A 143 10.57 19.19 9.19
CA LEU A 143 10.82 20.22 10.19
C LEU A 143 12.14 20.95 9.94
N GLY A 144 13.15 20.26 9.40
CA GLY A 144 14.51 20.76 9.19
C GLY A 144 14.81 21.22 7.76
N GLU A 145 16.05 21.64 7.57
CA GLU A 145 16.65 21.81 6.23
C GLU A 145 17.47 20.57 5.90
N GLY A 146 17.44 20.18 4.63
CA GLY A 146 18.23 19.06 4.13
C GLY A 146 17.44 17.81 3.76
N GLY A 147 18.17 16.82 3.20
CA GLY A 147 17.66 15.57 2.66
C GLY A 147 17.19 15.71 1.21
N HIS A 148 17.34 14.62 0.44
CA HIS A 148 16.79 14.49 -0.92
C HIS A 148 15.29 14.21 -0.86
N LEU A 149 14.50 15.23 -0.46
CA LEU A 149 13.06 15.11 -0.25
C LEU A 149 12.34 16.25 -0.98
N ASP A 150 11.42 15.92 -1.88
CA ASP A 150 10.52 16.91 -2.48
C ASP A 150 9.37 17.23 -1.54
N ARG A 151 9.45 18.40 -0.90
CA ARG A 151 8.45 18.90 0.06
C ARG A 151 7.53 19.96 -0.56
N SER A 152 7.83 20.39 -1.79
CA SER A 152 7.21 21.52 -2.42
C SER A 152 5.69 21.42 -2.51
N ILE A 153 5.22 20.26 -2.95
CA ILE A 153 3.77 20.04 -3.10
C ILE A 153 3.03 20.06 -1.76
N LEU A 154 3.59 19.39 -0.73
CA LEU A 154 2.95 19.42 0.59
C LEU A 154 2.93 20.83 1.17
N PHE A 155 4.05 21.55 1.12
CA PHE A 155 4.11 22.91 1.66
C PHE A 155 3.18 23.87 0.92
N SER A 156 3.01 23.70 -0.41
CA SER A 156 2.02 24.44 -1.17
C SER A 156 0.58 24.16 -0.69
N LEU A 157 0.26 22.89 -0.42
CA LEU A 157 -1.09 22.48 0.01
C LEU A 157 -1.45 22.92 1.42
N ILE A 158 -0.47 22.95 2.34
CA ILE A 158 -0.70 23.30 3.75
C ILE A 158 -0.39 24.77 4.07
N GLY A 159 0.00 25.58 3.09
CA GLY A 159 0.33 26.99 3.29
C GLY A 159 1.68 27.25 3.94
N GLY A 160 2.66 26.36 3.73
CA GLY A 160 4.05 26.56 4.15
C GLY A 160 4.55 25.58 5.23
N ARG A 161 5.87 25.60 5.42
CA ARG A 161 6.58 24.72 6.36
C ARG A 161 6.08 24.85 7.81
N GLY A 162 5.79 26.07 8.27
CA GLY A 162 5.34 26.33 9.65
C GLY A 162 4.06 25.59 10.04
N ASN A 163 3.26 25.18 9.06
CA ASN A 163 2.01 24.46 9.27
C ASN A 163 2.17 22.93 9.34
N PHE A 164 3.40 22.40 9.14
CA PHE A 164 3.61 20.97 9.04
C PHE A 164 3.23 20.21 10.33
N GLU A 165 3.59 20.70 11.50
CA GLU A 165 3.23 20.03 12.76
C GLU A 165 1.73 20.01 13.00
N SER A 166 1.04 21.13 12.75
CA SER A 166 -0.41 21.21 12.84
C SER A 166 -1.07 20.26 11.84
N PHE A 167 -0.59 20.25 10.59
CA PHE A 167 -1.01 19.32 9.57
C PHE A 167 -0.83 17.86 9.99
N SER A 168 0.33 17.49 10.52
CA SER A 168 0.64 16.13 10.94
C SER A 168 -0.28 15.64 12.07
N LYS A 169 -0.63 16.52 13.01
CA LYS A 169 -1.48 16.21 14.16
C LYS A 169 -2.98 16.23 13.84
N SER A 170 -3.40 16.97 12.79
CA SER A 170 -4.80 17.15 12.42
C SER A 170 -5.25 16.15 11.34
N GLY A 171 -6.55 15.86 11.30
CA GLY A 171 -7.19 15.21 10.14
C GLY A 171 -6.77 13.76 9.86
N ARG A 172 -6.32 13.03 10.88
CA ARG A 172 -6.11 11.58 10.79
C ARG A 172 -7.44 10.91 10.48
N LYS A 173 -7.63 10.53 9.23
CA LYS A 173 -8.77 9.70 8.83
C LYS A 173 -8.30 8.26 8.78
N ASP A 174 -8.94 7.36 9.52
CA ASP A 174 -8.67 5.91 9.50
C ASP A 174 -8.91 5.25 8.12
N THR A 175 -9.34 6.02 7.13
CA THR A 175 -9.72 5.57 5.80
C THR A 175 -8.55 5.42 4.83
N TYR A 176 -7.35 5.95 5.12
CA TYR A 176 -6.21 5.72 4.26
C TYR A 176 -5.62 4.33 4.53
N VAL A 177 -6.01 3.39 3.71
CA VAL A 177 -5.36 2.08 3.67
C VAL A 177 -4.57 2.01 2.37
N LEU A 178 -3.24 1.87 2.47
CA LEU A 178 -2.51 1.30 1.36
C LEU A 178 -3.16 -0.06 1.14
N ASN A 179 -3.81 -0.24 -0.01
CA ASN A 179 -4.34 -1.54 -0.39
C ASN A 179 -3.15 -2.50 -0.53
N SER A 180 -2.65 -2.84 0.61
CA SER A 180 -1.65 -3.83 0.82
C SER A 180 -2.35 -5.15 0.58
N GLY A 181 -3.00 -5.50 -0.50
CA GLY A 181 -3.58 -6.85 -0.66
C GLY A 181 -3.71 -7.64 0.66
N ARG A 182 -4.00 -6.96 1.78
CA ARG A 182 -4.53 -7.62 2.95
C ARG A 182 -5.90 -8.06 2.48
N SER A 183 -5.92 -9.22 1.91
CA SER A 183 -7.14 -9.99 1.78
C SER A 183 -7.81 -9.83 3.13
N MET A 184 -8.98 -9.18 3.13
CA MET A 184 -9.83 -9.13 4.32
C MET A 184 -9.75 -10.51 4.95
N THR A 185 -9.55 -10.59 6.25
CA THR A 185 -9.64 -11.89 6.94
C THR A 185 -10.98 -12.53 6.59
N VAL A 186 -11.08 -13.82 6.68
CA VAL A 186 -12.35 -14.52 6.42
C VAL A 186 -13.49 -13.86 7.19
N PHE A 187 -13.26 -13.55 8.45
CA PHE A 187 -14.22 -12.85 9.32
C PHE A 187 -14.61 -11.44 8.82
N GLU A 188 -13.64 -10.65 8.35
CA GLU A 188 -13.94 -9.32 7.79
C GLU A 188 -14.70 -9.41 6.46
N GLN A 189 -14.43 -10.45 5.66
CA GLN A 189 -15.15 -10.71 4.42
C GLN A 189 -16.58 -11.14 4.69
N GLU A 190 -16.80 -12.04 5.63
CA GLU A 190 -18.13 -12.49 6.06
C GLU A 190 -18.95 -11.33 6.62
N ARG A 191 -18.37 -10.52 7.51
CA ARG A 191 -19.04 -9.33 8.06
C ARG A 191 -19.43 -8.32 6.98
N LYS A 192 -18.53 -8.04 6.02
CA LYS A 192 -18.82 -7.14 4.88
C LYS A 192 -19.89 -7.74 3.98
N ALA A 193 -19.77 -9.03 3.64
CA ALA A 193 -20.74 -9.72 2.80
C ALA A 193 -22.14 -9.76 3.44
N ARG A 194 -22.23 -10.00 4.75
CA ARG A 194 -23.48 -9.93 5.50
C ARG A 194 -24.11 -8.53 5.45
N GLY A 195 -23.31 -7.48 5.55
CA GLY A 195 -23.80 -6.10 5.37
C GLY A 195 -24.34 -5.83 3.96
N VAL A 196 -23.71 -6.38 2.93
CA VAL A 196 -24.16 -6.26 1.52
C VAL A 196 -25.44 -7.04 1.26
N LEU A 197 -25.65 -8.14 1.97
CA LEU A 197 -26.80 -9.04 1.87
C LEU A 197 -27.91 -8.74 2.90
N ASP A 198 -27.99 -7.52 3.39
CA ASP A 198 -29.02 -7.05 4.34
C ASP A 198 -29.13 -7.89 5.61
N GLY A 199 -27.98 -8.36 6.13
CA GLY A 199 -27.89 -9.18 7.33
C GLY A 199 -27.92 -10.69 7.08
N MET A 200 -28.21 -11.15 5.87
CA MET A 200 -28.19 -12.57 5.51
C MET A 200 -26.77 -13.14 5.63
N ASP A 201 -26.66 -14.37 6.15
CA ASP A 201 -25.39 -15.08 6.14
C ASP A 201 -25.00 -15.41 4.69
N PRO A 202 -23.77 -15.10 4.24
CA PRO A 202 -23.35 -15.41 2.87
C PRO A 202 -23.51 -16.90 2.51
N HIS A 203 -23.37 -17.81 3.47
CA HIS A 203 -23.56 -19.24 3.22
C HIS A 203 -25.03 -19.62 2.91
N ASP A 204 -26.00 -18.84 3.36
CA ASP A 204 -27.41 -19.06 3.10
C ASP A 204 -27.80 -18.74 1.64
N VAL A 205 -26.96 -18.02 0.91
CA VAL A 205 -27.18 -17.72 -0.53
C VAL A 205 -27.33 -19.00 -1.35
N MET A 206 -26.61 -20.05 -1.00
CA MET A 206 -26.74 -21.35 -1.66
C MET A 206 -28.13 -21.97 -1.50
N GLY A 207 -28.78 -21.72 -0.36
CA GLY A 207 -30.13 -22.20 -0.02
C GLY A 207 -31.27 -21.36 -0.56
N LEU A 208 -31.00 -20.22 -1.24
CA LEU A 208 -32.06 -19.40 -1.84
C LEU A 208 -32.87 -20.20 -2.88
N PRO A 209 -34.20 -20.01 -2.93
CA PRO A 209 -35.10 -20.91 -3.66
C PRO A 209 -34.91 -20.89 -5.17
N GLY A 210 -34.51 -19.75 -5.74
CA GLY A 210 -34.42 -19.60 -7.18
C GLY A 210 -33.04 -19.23 -7.71
N PRO A 211 -32.79 -19.45 -9.00
CA PRO A 211 -31.55 -19.02 -9.64
C PRO A 211 -31.42 -17.49 -9.72
N PHE A 212 -32.52 -16.76 -9.77
CA PHE A 212 -32.52 -15.30 -9.87
C PHE A 212 -32.08 -14.66 -8.55
N GLU A 213 -32.57 -15.12 -7.41
CA GLU A 213 -32.21 -14.62 -6.09
C GLU A 213 -30.72 -14.89 -5.80
N ARG A 214 -30.24 -16.06 -6.20
CA ARG A 214 -28.80 -16.38 -6.09
C ARG A 214 -27.96 -15.49 -6.98
N ALA A 215 -28.41 -15.24 -8.23
CA ALA A 215 -27.70 -14.36 -9.16
C ALA A 215 -27.66 -12.92 -8.66
N GLU A 216 -28.74 -12.43 -8.07
CA GLU A 216 -28.82 -11.10 -7.50
C GLU A 216 -27.86 -10.95 -6.31
N ALA A 217 -27.83 -11.90 -5.39
CA ALA A 217 -26.89 -11.92 -4.27
C ALA A 217 -25.42 -11.93 -4.77
N VAL A 218 -25.11 -12.71 -5.80
CA VAL A 218 -23.77 -12.75 -6.42
C VAL A 218 -23.40 -11.40 -7.02
N ARG A 219 -24.32 -10.73 -7.73
CA ARG A 219 -24.08 -9.40 -8.31
C ARG A 219 -23.81 -8.35 -7.26
N ARG A 220 -24.63 -8.28 -6.22
CA ARG A 220 -24.44 -7.34 -5.09
C ARG A 220 -23.07 -7.51 -4.43
N LEU A 221 -22.64 -8.74 -4.22
CA LEU A 221 -21.31 -9.04 -3.68
C LEU A 221 -20.20 -8.61 -4.66
N TYR A 222 -20.39 -8.82 -5.96
CA TYR A 222 -19.41 -8.41 -6.97
C TYR A 222 -19.28 -6.89 -7.07
N GLU A 223 -20.39 -6.16 -7.09
CA GLU A 223 -20.44 -4.69 -7.08
C GLU A 223 -19.81 -4.10 -5.81
N ALA A 224 -19.94 -4.81 -4.67
CA ALA A 224 -19.27 -4.46 -3.43
C ALA A 224 -17.76 -4.76 -3.43
N GLY A 225 -17.20 -5.25 -4.56
CA GLY A 225 -15.78 -5.45 -4.79
C GLY A 225 -15.23 -6.83 -4.37
N PHE A 226 -16.11 -7.83 -4.16
CA PHE A 226 -15.65 -9.21 -3.97
C PHE A 226 -15.28 -9.87 -5.32
N SER A 227 -14.16 -10.57 -5.38
CA SER A 227 -13.78 -11.36 -6.55
C SER A 227 -14.65 -12.62 -6.68
N GLU A 228 -14.79 -13.18 -7.91
CA GLU A 228 -15.50 -14.45 -8.16
C GLU A 228 -15.08 -15.57 -7.17
N ARG A 229 -13.79 -15.64 -6.86
CA ARG A 229 -13.24 -16.65 -5.92
C ARG A 229 -13.70 -16.42 -4.48
N GLN A 230 -13.76 -15.15 -4.07
CA GLN A 230 -14.26 -14.80 -2.73
C GLN A 230 -15.75 -15.07 -2.61
N ILE A 231 -16.53 -14.70 -3.63
CA ILE A 231 -17.97 -14.98 -3.69
C ILE A 231 -18.22 -16.47 -3.59
N GLY A 232 -17.55 -17.30 -4.44
CA GLY A 232 -17.70 -18.74 -4.39
C GLY A 232 -17.40 -19.36 -3.03
N ARG A 233 -16.35 -18.86 -2.35
CA ARG A 233 -15.97 -19.33 -1.01
C ARG A 233 -16.98 -18.92 0.05
N LEU A 234 -17.47 -17.67 0.00
CA LEU A 234 -18.40 -17.13 1.00
C LEU A 234 -19.80 -17.71 0.88
N THR A 235 -20.25 -17.98 -0.34
CA THR A 235 -21.61 -18.46 -0.64
C THR A 235 -21.72 -19.98 -0.81
N GLY A 236 -20.59 -20.68 -0.91
CA GLY A 236 -20.57 -22.10 -1.26
C GLY A 236 -20.92 -22.39 -2.74
N LEU A 237 -21.21 -21.37 -3.54
CA LEU A 237 -21.58 -21.54 -4.95
C LEU A 237 -20.39 -21.97 -5.79
N GLY A 238 -20.59 -22.91 -6.70
CA GLY A 238 -19.60 -23.35 -7.65
C GLY A 238 -19.18 -22.23 -8.62
N ARG A 239 -17.91 -22.26 -9.07
CA ARG A 239 -17.32 -21.21 -9.94
C ARG A 239 -18.13 -20.95 -11.22
N TYR A 240 -18.73 -21.98 -11.78
CA TYR A 240 -19.57 -21.88 -12.97
C TYR A 240 -20.85 -21.06 -12.69
N VAL A 241 -21.50 -21.29 -11.55
CA VAL A 241 -22.71 -20.58 -11.11
C VAL A 241 -22.41 -19.10 -10.90
N VAL A 242 -21.32 -18.77 -10.19
CA VAL A 242 -20.90 -17.39 -9.96
C VAL A 242 -20.63 -16.67 -11.29
N ARG A 243 -19.90 -17.30 -12.22
CA ARG A 243 -19.63 -16.71 -13.54
C ARG A 243 -20.90 -16.49 -14.38
N ASN A 244 -21.81 -17.43 -14.38
CA ASN A 244 -23.06 -17.27 -15.13
C ASN A 244 -23.93 -16.16 -14.56
N ALA A 245 -24.02 -16.03 -13.26
CA ALA A 245 -24.72 -14.93 -12.62
C ALA A 245 -24.17 -13.54 -13.01
N LEU A 246 -22.85 -13.44 -13.29
CA LEU A 246 -22.19 -12.20 -13.72
C LEU A 246 -22.21 -11.97 -15.23
N LYS A 247 -22.47 -12.99 -16.08
CA LYS A 247 -22.55 -12.84 -17.53
C LYS A 247 -23.91 -12.35 -18.01
N SER A 248 -24.93 -12.44 -17.17
CA SER A 248 -26.28 -11.96 -17.47
C SER A 248 -26.44 -10.46 -17.24
N LEU A 249 -25.33 -9.74 -17.22
CA LEU A 249 -25.17 -8.29 -17.29
C LEU A 249 -24.84 -7.91 -18.73
#